data_956edc9918a8f01da60cfe706a3336eb
#
_entry.id   956edc9918a8f01da60cfe706a3336eb
#
_cell.length_a   1.000
_cell.length_b   1.000
_cell.length_c   1.000
_cell.angle_alpha   90.00
_cell.angle_beta   90.00
_cell.angle_gamma   90.00
#
_symmetry.space_group_name_H-M   'P 1'
#
loop_
_entity.id
_entity.type
_entity.pdbx_description
1 polymer ?
#
loop_
_entity_poly.entity_id
_entity_poly.type
_entity_poly.pdbx_seq_one_letter_code
_entity_poly.pdbx_strand_id
1 'polypeptide(L)'
;MAKPLFEQVPEQLQDFVASHDFDDYAYLGQGPFYGLACEAALKVMESSCSYAQSFHSLEFRHGPKSVAGPKTLVGFFTSETGYSAEVDLLEEVQSLGSKTFVISPNSDTRVKAAADVLIEVAPLGLECTRLPACIPWGQLLGLYTGLKKGLNPDSPPNLSQVVILDELP
;
A
#
# COMPACT_ATOMS: atom_id res chain seq x y z
N MET A 1 0.13 21.17 19.03
CA MET A 1 0.24 19.74 19.38
C MET A 1 -0.11 18.97 18.13
N ALA A 2 0.79 18.11 17.61
CA ALA A 2 0.47 17.33 16.41
C ALA A 2 -0.67 16.36 16.75
N LYS A 3 -1.66 16.26 15.85
CA LYS A 3 -2.72 15.26 16.01
C LYS A 3 -2.10 13.83 15.96
N PRO A 4 -2.64 12.87 16.72
CA PRO A 4 -2.19 11.49 16.64
C PRO A 4 -2.28 10.94 15.22
N LEU A 5 -1.40 10.03 14.86
CA LEU A 5 -1.32 9.42 13.53
C LEU A 5 -2.69 8.88 13.05
N PHE A 6 -3.43 8.22 13.97
CA PHE A 6 -4.75 7.65 13.70
C PHE A 6 -5.88 8.69 13.52
N GLU A 7 -5.62 9.97 13.74
CA GLU A 7 -6.59 11.05 13.47
C GLU A 7 -6.32 11.76 12.14
N GLN A 8 -5.06 11.84 11.71
CA GLN A 8 -4.68 12.60 10.50
C GLN A 8 -4.64 11.74 9.25
N VAL A 9 -4.05 10.54 9.35
CA VAL A 9 -3.80 9.69 8.19
C VAL A 9 -5.07 9.21 7.50
N PRO A 10 -6.17 8.84 8.22
CA PRO A 10 -7.42 8.47 7.57
C PRO A 10 -7.98 9.55 6.65
N GLU A 11 -8.02 10.81 7.10
CA GLU A 11 -8.50 11.93 6.27
C GLU A 11 -7.60 12.13 5.05
N GLN A 12 -6.28 12.13 5.23
CA GLN A 12 -5.31 12.27 4.14
C GLN A 12 -5.45 11.16 3.09
N LEU A 13 -5.63 9.90 3.52
CA LEU A 13 -5.83 8.77 2.63
C LEU A 13 -7.15 8.86 1.88
N GLN A 14 -8.21 9.27 2.54
CA GLN A 14 -9.52 9.45 1.94
C GLN A 14 -9.49 10.51 0.85
N ASP A 15 -8.88 11.68 1.11
CA ASP A 15 -8.73 12.77 0.16
C ASP A 15 -7.85 12.36 -1.02
N PHE A 16 -6.78 11.64 -0.75
CA PHE A 16 -5.89 11.12 -1.79
C PHE A 16 -6.62 10.15 -2.73
N VAL A 17 -7.37 9.20 -2.19
CA VAL A 17 -8.16 8.26 -3.00
C VAL A 17 -9.27 9.00 -3.73
N ALA A 18 -9.96 9.95 -3.09
CA ALA A 18 -11.04 10.72 -3.73
C ALA A 18 -10.56 11.51 -4.95
N SER A 19 -9.33 12.03 -4.91
CA SER A 19 -8.77 12.90 -5.96
C SER A 19 -8.08 12.16 -7.12
N HIS A 20 -7.91 10.84 -7.04
CA HIS A 20 -7.20 10.06 -8.06
C HIS A 20 -7.97 8.82 -8.48
N ASP A 21 -7.97 8.52 -9.79
CA ASP A 21 -8.51 7.28 -10.36
C ASP A 21 -7.36 6.38 -10.79
N PHE A 22 -7.33 5.15 -10.27
CA PHE A 22 -6.30 4.17 -10.57
C PHE A 22 -6.90 2.97 -11.31
N ASP A 23 -6.18 2.51 -12.32
CA ASP A 23 -6.47 1.28 -13.05
C ASP A 23 -5.70 0.09 -12.43
N ASP A 24 -4.46 0.35 -11.97
CA ASP A 24 -3.55 -0.65 -11.44
C ASP A 24 -3.03 -0.28 -10.04
N TYR A 25 -2.82 -1.31 -9.23
CA TYR A 25 -2.26 -1.20 -7.89
C TYR A 25 -1.08 -2.17 -7.74
N ALA A 26 0.09 -1.67 -7.40
CA ALA A 26 1.25 -2.46 -7.06
C ALA A 26 1.72 -2.14 -5.64
N TYR A 27 1.86 -3.16 -4.79
CA TYR A 27 2.38 -2.99 -3.43
C TYR A 27 3.73 -3.66 -3.29
N LEU A 28 4.67 -2.93 -2.71
CA LEU A 28 6.07 -3.31 -2.64
C LEU A 28 6.55 -3.40 -1.20
N GLY A 29 7.27 -4.45 -0.88
CA GLY A 29 7.91 -4.62 0.42
C GLY A 29 9.07 -5.61 0.34
N GLN A 30 10.11 -5.38 1.14
CA GLN A 30 11.27 -6.26 1.19
C GLN A 30 11.29 -7.08 2.49
N GLY A 31 11.76 -8.33 2.41
CA GLY A 31 11.80 -9.22 3.58
C GLY A 31 10.42 -9.37 4.25
N PRO A 32 10.30 -9.15 5.57
CA PRO A 32 9.01 -9.31 6.27
C PRO A 32 7.95 -8.31 5.82
N PHE A 33 8.32 -7.17 5.25
CA PHE A 33 7.40 -6.15 4.73
C PHE A 33 6.69 -6.59 3.44
N TYR A 34 7.20 -7.61 2.75
CA TYR A 34 6.48 -8.23 1.64
C TYR A 34 5.12 -8.79 2.08
N GLY A 35 5.01 -9.31 3.31
CA GLY A 35 3.73 -9.72 3.88
C GLY A 35 2.71 -8.58 3.98
N LEU A 36 3.15 -7.36 4.29
CA LEU A 36 2.28 -6.17 4.28
C LEU A 36 1.85 -5.79 2.86
N ALA A 37 2.75 -5.91 1.89
CA ALA A 37 2.42 -5.69 0.49
C ALA A 37 1.36 -6.70 -0.01
N CYS A 38 1.48 -7.97 0.38
CA CYS A 38 0.48 -9.00 0.09
C CYS A 38 -0.88 -8.67 0.71
N GLU A 39 -0.92 -8.27 1.99
CA GLU A 39 -2.14 -7.90 2.69
C GLU A 39 -2.80 -6.67 2.06
N ALA A 40 -2.03 -5.63 1.74
CA ALA A 40 -2.57 -4.43 1.11
C ALA A 40 -3.16 -4.72 -0.27
N ALA A 41 -2.48 -5.51 -1.10
CA ALA A 41 -3.00 -5.95 -2.39
C ALA A 41 -4.30 -6.75 -2.25
N LEU A 42 -4.33 -7.70 -1.30
CA LEU A 42 -5.53 -8.50 -1.01
C LEU A 42 -6.70 -7.60 -0.61
N LYS A 43 -6.49 -6.64 0.30
CA LYS A 43 -7.58 -5.75 0.75
C LYS A 43 -8.10 -4.84 -0.34
N VAL A 44 -7.26 -4.37 -1.26
CA VAL A 44 -7.73 -3.63 -2.44
C VAL A 44 -8.60 -4.52 -3.32
N MET A 45 -8.19 -5.76 -3.58
CA MET A 45 -9.00 -6.70 -4.37
C MET A 45 -10.35 -6.99 -3.71
N GLU A 46 -10.35 -7.32 -2.43
CA GLU A 46 -11.57 -7.67 -1.68
C GLU A 46 -12.53 -6.50 -1.54
N SER A 47 -12.02 -5.33 -1.12
CA SER A 47 -12.86 -4.18 -0.77
C SER A 47 -13.30 -3.36 -1.99
N SER A 48 -12.51 -3.36 -3.07
CA SER A 48 -12.74 -2.44 -4.20
C SER A 48 -12.91 -3.12 -5.54
N CYS A 49 -12.85 -4.45 -5.61
CA CYS A 49 -12.93 -5.20 -6.87
C CYS A 49 -11.92 -4.70 -7.91
N SER A 50 -10.76 -4.19 -7.45
CA SER A 50 -9.68 -3.72 -8.32
C SER A 50 -8.61 -4.80 -8.43
N TYR A 51 -7.93 -4.86 -9.55
CA TYR A 51 -6.77 -5.73 -9.69
C TYR A 51 -5.58 -5.12 -8.97
N ALA A 52 -4.97 -5.87 -8.05
CA ALA A 52 -3.81 -5.43 -7.29
C ALA A 52 -2.78 -6.55 -7.20
N GLN A 53 -1.51 -6.19 -7.21
CA GLN A 53 -0.39 -7.14 -7.12
C GLN A 53 0.58 -6.72 -6.03
N SER A 54 1.30 -7.70 -5.49
CA SER A 54 2.38 -7.49 -4.54
C SER A 54 3.70 -8.05 -5.06
N PHE A 55 4.79 -7.34 -4.79
CA PHE A 55 6.13 -7.72 -5.21
C PHE A 55 7.14 -7.48 -4.10
N HIS A 56 8.22 -8.26 -4.11
CA HIS A 56 9.44 -7.80 -3.45
C HIS A 56 9.94 -6.52 -4.12
N SER A 57 10.27 -5.51 -3.34
CA SER A 57 10.57 -4.16 -3.86
C SER A 57 11.61 -4.20 -5.00
N LEU A 58 12.70 -4.93 -4.84
CA LEU A 58 13.75 -4.96 -5.84
C LEU A 58 13.41 -5.83 -7.05
N GLU A 59 12.58 -6.86 -6.89
CA GLU A 59 12.09 -7.68 -8.00
C GLU A 59 11.16 -6.90 -8.94
N PHE A 60 10.45 -5.91 -8.43
CA PHE A 60 9.59 -5.05 -9.24
C PHE A 60 10.36 -4.35 -10.37
N ARG A 61 11.64 -4.05 -10.17
CA ARG A 61 12.51 -3.41 -11.18
C ARG A 61 12.76 -4.27 -12.42
N HIS A 62 12.68 -5.60 -12.28
CA HIS A 62 13.09 -6.57 -13.30
C HIS A 62 12.00 -6.98 -14.29
N GLY A 63 10.96 -6.15 -14.45
CA GLY A 63 9.88 -6.40 -15.42
C GLY A 63 8.56 -5.79 -14.98
N PRO A 64 8.02 -6.12 -13.79
CA PRO A 64 6.73 -5.59 -13.33
C PRO A 64 6.62 -4.07 -13.35
N LYS A 65 7.73 -3.34 -13.17
CA LYS A 65 7.79 -1.88 -13.28
C LYS A 65 7.23 -1.33 -14.61
N SER A 66 7.12 -2.15 -15.63
CA SER A 66 6.51 -1.75 -16.91
C SER A 66 5.06 -1.28 -16.81
N VAL A 67 4.33 -1.63 -15.72
CA VAL A 67 2.97 -1.13 -15.47
C VAL A 67 2.94 0.25 -14.83
N ALA A 68 4.10 0.75 -14.34
CA ALA A 68 4.17 2.05 -13.69
C ALA A 68 3.81 3.19 -14.65
N GLY A 69 2.91 4.08 -14.22
CA GLY A 69 2.43 5.19 -15.02
C GLY A 69 1.36 6.00 -14.29
N PRO A 70 0.79 7.03 -14.97
CA PRO A 70 -0.13 7.99 -14.32
C PRO A 70 -1.42 7.39 -13.73
N LYS A 71 -1.78 6.17 -14.12
CA LYS A 71 -2.95 5.44 -13.63
C LYS A 71 -2.60 4.32 -12.66
N THR A 72 -1.33 4.23 -12.25
CA THR A 72 -0.85 3.20 -11.32
C THR A 72 -0.58 3.81 -9.96
N LEU A 73 -1.15 3.22 -8.91
CA LEU A 73 -0.73 3.44 -7.53
C LEU A 73 0.37 2.44 -7.16
N VAL A 74 1.51 2.95 -6.71
CA VAL A 74 2.59 2.11 -6.16
C VAL A 74 2.74 2.37 -4.67
N GLY A 75 2.42 1.36 -3.86
CA GLY A 75 2.53 1.38 -2.41
C GLY A 75 3.87 0.78 -1.93
N PHE A 76 4.57 1.47 -1.05
CA PHE A 76 5.85 1.04 -0.48
C PHE A 76 5.74 0.81 1.01
N PHE A 77 6.14 -0.36 1.46
CA PHE A 77 6.41 -0.68 2.86
C PHE A 77 7.94 -0.80 3.01
N THR A 78 8.61 0.31 3.31
CA THR A 78 10.08 0.35 3.26
C THR A 78 10.71 -0.40 4.43
N SER A 79 11.80 -1.11 4.13
CA SER A 79 12.65 -1.81 5.07
C SER A 79 13.85 -0.95 5.49
N GLU A 80 14.47 -1.25 6.63
CA GLU A 80 15.73 -0.60 7.03
C GLU A 80 16.90 -1.10 6.17
N THR A 81 16.93 -2.40 5.94
CA THR A 81 18.01 -3.05 5.19
C THR A 81 18.03 -2.68 3.71
N GLY A 82 16.84 -2.57 3.08
CA GLY A 82 16.68 -2.24 1.66
C GLY A 82 16.48 -0.76 1.37
N TYR A 83 16.45 0.10 2.39
CA TYR A 83 15.97 1.47 2.33
C TYR A 83 16.50 2.27 1.13
N SER A 84 17.82 2.33 0.95
CA SER A 84 18.43 3.12 -0.13
C SER A 84 17.93 2.68 -1.53
N ALA A 85 17.90 1.38 -1.77
CA ALA A 85 17.47 0.85 -3.06
C ALA A 85 15.93 0.98 -3.27
N GLU A 86 15.15 0.92 -2.18
CA GLU A 86 13.71 1.16 -2.22
C GLU A 86 13.41 2.63 -2.48
N VAL A 87 14.19 3.57 -1.93
CA VAL A 87 14.08 5.01 -2.23
C VAL A 87 14.46 5.31 -3.67
N ASP A 88 15.51 4.68 -4.21
CA ASP A 88 15.85 4.81 -5.63
C ASP A 88 14.70 4.34 -6.53
N LEU A 89 14.05 3.24 -6.17
CA LEU A 89 12.89 2.72 -6.90
C LEU A 89 11.68 3.65 -6.77
N LEU A 90 11.46 4.24 -5.59
CA LEU A 90 10.37 5.21 -5.35
C LEU A 90 10.52 6.42 -6.28
N GLU A 91 11.71 6.98 -6.38
CA GLU A 91 11.99 8.10 -7.31
C GLU A 91 11.79 7.69 -8.77
N GLU A 92 12.20 6.47 -9.14
CA GLU A 92 12.00 5.94 -10.49
C GLU A 92 10.51 5.87 -10.85
N VAL A 93 9.66 5.25 -10.01
CA VAL A 93 8.22 5.10 -10.31
C VAL A 93 7.49 6.43 -10.28
N GLN A 94 7.87 7.33 -9.38
CA GLN A 94 7.36 8.69 -9.34
C GLN A 94 7.69 9.45 -10.65
N SER A 95 8.91 9.29 -11.17
CA SER A 95 9.33 9.91 -12.44
C SER A 95 8.56 9.37 -13.66
N LEU A 96 8.04 8.14 -13.58
CA LEU A 96 7.14 7.55 -14.58
C LEU A 96 5.70 8.05 -14.48
N GLY A 97 5.40 8.89 -13.49
CA GLY A 97 4.09 9.50 -13.27
C GLY A 97 3.17 8.70 -12.35
N SER A 98 3.62 7.59 -11.78
CA SER A 98 2.84 6.83 -10.80
C SER A 98 2.57 7.67 -9.55
N LYS A 99 1.42 7.44 -8.95
CA LYS A 99 1.12 7.94 -7.61
C LYS A 99 1.71 7.01 -6.57
N THR A 100 2.26 7.59 -5.50
CA THR A 100 3.02 6.85 -4.52
C THR A 100 2.42 6.97 -3.12
N PHE A 101 2.27 5.82 -2.48
CA PHE A 101 1.85 5.67 -1.10
C PHE A 101 2.99 5.00 -0.33
N VAL A 102 3.56 5.67 0.66
CA VAL A 102 4.78 5.23 1.33
C VAL A 102 4.58 5.11 2.83
N ILE A 103 4.90 3.95 3.39
CA ILE A 103 5.01 3.72 4.83
C ILE A 103 6.49 3.48 5.14
N SER A 104 7.08 4.39 5.91
CA SER A 104 8.53 4.38 6.15
C SER A 104 8.88 4.71 7.61
N PRO A 105 9.97 4.14 8.16
CA PRO A 105 10.52 4.55 9.44
C PRO A 105 11.25 5.89 9.35
N ASN A 106 11.67 6.26 8.15
CA ASN A 106 12.47 7.45 7.89
C ASN A 106 11.75 8.35 6.89
N SER A 107 11.84 9.64 7.12
CA SER A 107 11.30 10.66 6.24
C SER A 107 12.40 11.63 5.81
N ASP A 108 13.40 11.12 5.12
CA ASP A 108 14.43 11.96 4.52
C ASP A 108 13.86 12.84 3.39
N THR A 109 14.69 13.75 2.88
CA THR A 109 14.25 14.71 1.85
C THR A 109 13.86 14.03 0.54
N ARG A 110 14.45 12.89 0.19
CA ARG A 110 14.15 12.13 -1.02
C ARG A 110 12.77 11.51 -0.94
N VAL A 111 12.49 10.79 0.16
CA VAL A 111 11.19 10.16 0.39
C VAL A 111 10.09 11.22 0.43
N LYS A 112 10.30 12.35 1.14
CA LYS A 112 9.33 13.46 1.20
C LYS A 112 9.05 14.07 -0.17
N ALA A 113 10.03 14.12 -1.05
CA ALA A 113 9.86 14.68 -2.39
C ALA A 113 9.16 13.71 -3.36
N ALA A 114 9.32 12.39 -3.16
CA ALA A 114 8.83 11.37 -4.07
C ALA A 114 7.53 10.68 -3.61
N ALA A 115 7.07 10.90 -2.36
CA ALA A 115 5.85 10.34 -1.84
C ALA A 115 4.67 11.31 -2.00
N ASP A 116 3.59 10.88 -2.68
CA ASP A 116 2.32 11.62 -2.69
C ASP A 116 1.61 11.50 -1.32
N VAL A 117 1.69 10.32 -0.69
CA VAL A 117 1.26 10.09 0.70
C VAL A 117 2.40 9.41 1.45
N LEU A 118 2.84 10.03 2.55
CA LEU A 118 3.86 9.49 3.44
C LEU A 118 3.32 9.28 4.84
N ILE A 119 3.45 8.06 5.33
CA ILE A 119 3.12 7.67 6.71
C ILE A 119 4.41 7.26 7.41
N GLU A 120 4.79 8.04 8.40
CA GLU A 120 5.96 7.77 9.21
C GLU A 120 5.59 6.85 10.38
N VAL A 121 6.17 5.66 10.40
CA VAL A 121 6.04 4.72 11.51
C VAL A 121 7.39 4.58 12.19
N ALA A 122 7.54 5.22 13.33
CA ALA A 122 8.80 5.27 14.08
C ALA A 122 9.38 3.87 14.33
N PRO A 123 10.70 3.71 14.27
CA PRO A 123 11.34 2.45 14.62
C PRO A 123 11.18 2.20 16.14
N LEU A 124 10.68 1.02 16.48
CA LEU A 124 10.46 0.58 17.87
C LEU A 124 11.27 -0.71 18.11
N GLY A 125 12.59 -0.59 18.24
CA GLY A 125 13.46 -1.76 18.44
C GLY A 125 13.73 -2.53 17.15
N LEU A 126 13.46 -3.84 17.12
CA LEU A 126 13.66 -4.65 15.93
C LEU A 126 12.71 -4.23 14.80
N GLU A 127 13.19 -4.23 13.58
CA GLU A 127 12.46 -3.81 12.38
C GLU A 127 11.07 -4.44 12.25
N CYS A 128 10.95 -5.75 12.50
CA CYS A 128 9.69 -6.48 12.40
C CYS A 128 8.63 -6.04 13.43
N THR A 129 8.99 -5.35 14.51
CA THR A 129 8.02 -4.87 15.51
C THR A 129 7.11 -3.77 14.98
N ARG A 130 7.45 -3.16 13.83
CA ARG A 130 6.62 -2.15 13.17
C ARG A 130 5.48 -2.73 12.33
N LEU A 131 5.56 -4.02 11.95
CA LEU A 131 4.58 -4.64 11.04
C LEU A 131 3.12 -4.39 11.47
N PRO A 132 2.72 -4.61 12.74
CA PRO A 132 1.33 -4.37 13.16
C PRO A 132 0.88 -2.92 12.98
N ALA A 133 1.80 -1.95 13.18
CA ALA A 133 1.48 -0.53 13.02
C ALA A 133 1.37 -0.08 11.55
N CYS A 134 1.87 -0.88 10.61
CA CYS A 134 1.81 -0.62 9.18
C CYS A 134 0.55 -1.20 8.52
N ILE A 135 -0.03 -2.28 9.07
CA ILE A 135 -1.17 -3.01 8.49
C ILE A 135 -2.37 -2.10 8.18
N PRO A 136 -2.86 -1.25 9.12
CA PRO A 136 -4.10 -0.53 8.93
C PRO A 136 -4.12 0.40 7.71
N TRP A 137 -2.97 0.91 7.31
CA TRP A 137 -2.89 1.93 6.27
C TRP A 137 -3.16 1.38 4.87
N GLY A 138 -2.61 0.19 4.56
CA GLY A 138 -2.94 -0.52 3.31
C GLY A 138 -4.40 -0.96 3.27
N GLN A 139 -4.94 -1.41 4.41
CA GLN A 139 -6.35 -1.78 4.54
C GLN A 139 -7.29 -0.59 4.34
N LEU A 140 -7.00 0.57 4.94
CA LEU A 140 -7.78 1.80 4.77
C LEU A 140 -7.76 2.30 3.31
N LEU A 141 -6.64 2.16 2.61
CA LEU A 141 -6.56 2.52 1.20
C LEU A 141 -7.51 1.65 0.36
N GLY A 142 -7.54 0.34 0.61
CA GLY A 142 -8.49 -0.58 -0.02
C GLY A 142 -9.94 -0.21 0.29
N LEU A 143 -10.25 0.06 1.55
CA LEU A 143 -11.57 0.49 2.02
C LEU A 143 -12.04 1.77 1.30
N TYR A 144 -11.25 2.82 1.32
CA TYR A 144 -11.62 4.10 0.67
C TYR A 144 -11.76 3.96 -0.85
N THR A 145 -10.94 3.11 -1.47
CA THR A 145 -11.07 2.79 -2.91
C THR A 145 -12.42 2.12 -3.20
N GLY A 146 -12.84 1.17 -2.36
CA GLY A 146 -14.15 0.52 -2.47
C GLY A 146 -15.31 1.48 -2.28
N LEU A 147 -15.26 2.30 -1.22
CA LEU A 147 -16.27 3.31 -0.94
C LEU A 147 -16.39 4.34 -2.07
N LYS A 148 -15.28 4.80 -2.64
CA LYS A 148 -15.26 5.68 -3.82
C LYS A 148 -15.98 5.07 -5.02
N LYS A 149 -15.84 3.76 -5.23
CA LYS A 149 -16.54 3.01 -6.28
C LYS A 149 -18.01 2.71 -5.97
N GLY A 150 -18.51 3.13 -4.80
CA GLY A 150 -19.88 2.86 -4.35
C GLY A 150 -20.11 1.42 -3.93
N LEU A 151 -19.04 0.67 -3.64
CA LEU A 151 -19.13 -0.71 -3.17
C LEU A 151 -19.39 -0.74 -1.66
N ASN A 152 -20.05 -1.80 -1.21
CA ASN A 152 -20.24 -2.06 0.22
C ASN A 152 -19.16 -3.05 0.70
N PRO A 153 -18.16 -2.61 1.48
CA PRO A 153 -17.12 -3.50 1.97
C PRO A 153 -17.59 -4.56 2.96
N ASP A 154 -18.76 -4.38 3.58
CA ASP A 154 -19.36 -5.38 4.46
C ASP A 154 -20.08 -6.50 3.69
N SER A 155 -20.31 -6.31 2.38
CA SER A 155 -20.91 -7.29 1.48
C SER A 155 -20.26 -7.21 0.11
N PRO A 156 -18.98 -7.57 0.00
CA PRO A 156 -18.25 -7.48 -1.25
C PRO A 156 -18.82 -8.46 -2.29
N PRO A 157 -18.87 -8.07 -3.56
CA PRO A 157 -19.35 -8.94 -4.63
C PRO A 157 -18.53 -10.23 -4.72
N ASN A 158 -19.21 -11.35 -4.99
CA ASN A 158 -18.62 -12.68 -5.20
C ASN A 158 -17.86 -13.26 -3.98
N LEU A 159 -18.00 -12.66 -2.79
CA LEU A 159 -17.47 -13.21 -1.56
C LEU A 159 -18.58 -13.61 -0.61
N SER A 160 -18.41 -14.72 0.09
CA SER A 160 -19.23 -15.12 1.22
C SER A 160 -18.51 -14.87 2.53
N GLN A 161 -19.26 -14.63 3.61
CA GLN A 161 -18.67 -14.41 4.93
C GLN A 161 -17.88 -15.63 5.44
N VAL A 162 -18.26 -16.83 5.00
CA VAL A 162 -17.62 -18.10 5.36
C VAL A 162 -17.60 -19.01 4.16
N VAL A 163 -16.45 -19.60 3.90
CA VAL A 163 -16.32 -20.72 2.96
C VAL A 163 -16.53 -22.01 3.76
N ILE A 164 -17.64 -22.69 3.53
CA ILE A 164 -17.90 -24.02 4.10
C ILE A 164 -17.28 -25.02 3.13
N LEU A 165 -16.26 -25.72 3.58
CA LEU A 165 -15.71 -26.86 2.84
C LEU A 165 -16.60 -28.07 3.14
N ASP A 166 -17.18 -28.70 2.12
CA ASP A 166 -17.82 -29.99 2.28
C ASP A 166 -16.78 -30.97 2.80
N GLU A 167 -17.19 -31.83 3.74
CA GLU A 167 -16.32 -32.88 4.23
C GLU A 167 -15.82 -33.68 3.01
N LEU A 168 -14.49 -33.80 2.90
CA LEU A 168 -13.89 -34.65 1.86
C LEU A 168 -14.36 -36.08 2.08
N PRO A 169 -14.82 -36.77 1.06
CA PRO A 169 -15.30 -38.14 1.17
C PRO A 169 -14.23 -39.12 1.64
#